data_695c7560a689795610466a4913d38880
#
_entry.id   695c7560a689795610466a4913d38880
#
_cell.length_a   1.000
_cell.length_b   1.000
_cell.length_c   1.000
_cell.angle_alpha   90.00
_cell.angle_beta   90.00
_cell.angle_gamma   90.00
#
_symmetry.space_group_name_H-M   'P 1'
#
loop_
_entity.id
_entity.type
_entity.pdbx_description
1 polymer ?
#
loop_
_entity_poly.entity_id
_entity_poly.type
_entity_poly.pdbx_seq_one_letter_code
_entity_poly.pdbx_strand_id
1 'polypeptide(L)'
;MSIETRNIEWIDMGVAGLTDFIPGLPKGDAILVRGEPGTGKTILCLQFMHKGAELGEKCIYITTEETPETILRTGTELWADFPSLVESGIIQVVNLSITASYASDYSLVGKAEVLDIVLAGLDAQPDATRIVIDSLSSLGRRLADETEFREIFMRLLLECKNRGVTVLFSAEGIPMTPDITEYLADHLIYLDYHKHDVIWTRVFILRKSRSVPLKPQILKLNIERNGLSVEEIPIALKPVWFASKL
;
A
#
# COMPACT_ATOMS: atom_id res chain seq x y z
N MET A 1 -6.05 29.77 20.36
CA MET A 1 -5.15 28.68 20.01
C MET A 1 -4.88 28.81 18.52
N SER A 2 -3.75 29.41 18.13
CA SER A 2 -3.37 29.58 16.73
C SER A 2 -3.10 28.21 16.14
N ILE A 3 -3.85 27.82 15.11
CA ILE A 3 -3.56 26.66 14.28
C ILE A 3 -2.29 27.06 13.50
N GLU A 4 -1.13 26.59 13.98
CA GLU A 4 0.07 26.64 13.16
C GLU A 4 -0.23 25.85 11.89
N THR A 5 -0.15 26.51 10.75
CA THR A 5 -0.15 25.87 9.43
C THR A 5 1.07 24.97 9.40
N ARG A 6 0.92 23.69 9.79
CA ARG A 6 1.98 22.70 9.63
C ARG A 6 2.31 22.64 8.15
N ASN A 7 3.56 22.90 7.81
CA ASN A 7 4.06 22.59 6.48
C ASN A 7 3.81 21.09 6.25
N ILE A 8 2.93 20.76 5.32
CA ILE A 8 2.64 19.37 4.98
C ILE A 8 3.85 18.84 4.23
N GLU A 9 4.52 17.84 4.79
CA GLU A 9 5.52 17.06 4.07
C GLU A 9 4.80 16.05 3.17
N TRP A 10 5.18 16.00 1.91
CA TRP A 10 4.56 15.14 0.91
C TRP A 10 5.43 13.91 0.67
N ILE A 11 4.80 12.77 0.52
CA ILE A 11 5.44 11.53 0.14
C ILE A 11 5.17 11.23 -1.34
N ASP A 12 6.24 10.92 -2.06
CA ASP A 12 6.17 10.44 -3.43
C ASP A 12 5.97 8.92 -3.41
N MET A 13 4.95 8.42 -4.11
CA MET A 13 4.67 7.00 -4.23
C MET A 13 5.59 6.29 -5.23
N GLY A 14 6.39 7.04 -5.99
CA GLY A 14 7.27 6.52 -7.03
C GLY A 14 6.57 6.19 -8.35
N VAL A 15 5.25 6.37 -8.45
CA VAL A 15 4.50 6.05 -9.67
C VAL A 15 4.71 7.14 -10.71
N ALA A 16 5.38 6.79 -11.80
CA ALA A 16 5.68 7.74 -12.87
C ALA A 16 4.41 8.37 -13.44
N GLY A 17 4.42 9.69 -13.66
CA GLY A 17 3.28 10.46 -14.14
C GLY A 17 2.23 10.79 -13.08
N LEU A 18 2.27 10.18 -11.87
CA LEU A 18 1.26 10.44 -10.84
C LEU A 18 1.31 11.88 -10.32
N THR A 19 2.49 12.49 -10.26
CA THR A 19 2.69 13.87 -9.81
C THR A 19 2.04 14.91 -10.71
N ASP A 20 1.71 14.57 -11.96
CA ASP A 20 0.96 15.44 -12.88
C ASP A 20 -0.51 15.59 -12.46
N PHE A 21 -1.01 14.65 -11.64
CA PHE A 21 -2.40 14.59 -11.20
C PHE A 21 -2.56 14.92 -9.71
N ILE A 22 -1.59 14.52 -8.88
CA ILE A 22 -1.60 14.77 -7.44
C ILE A 22 -0.20 15.17 -6.96
N PRO A 23 -0.07 16.12 -6.03
CA PRO A 23 1.24 16.59 -5.55
C PRO A 23 2.00 15.55 -4.71
N GLY A 24 1.41 14.42 -4.43
CA GLY A 24 1.83 13.40 -3.48
C GLY A 24 0.76 13.17 -2.42
N LEU A 25 1.09 12.37 -1.42
CA LEU A 25 0.24 12.15 -0.25
C LEU A 25 0.94 12.67 1.00
N PRO A 26 0.22 13.15 2.03
CA PRO A 26 0.87 13.62 3.26
C PRO A 26 1.63 12.51 3.96
N LYS A 27 2.82 12.84 4.45
CA LYS A 27 3.65 11.94 5.26
C LYS A 27 2.97 11.62 6.58
N GLY A 28 3.04 10.35 6.99
CA GLY A 28 2.39 9.86 8.20
C GLY A 28 0.93 9.44 8.02
N ASP A 29 0.38 9.58 6.81
CA ASP A 29 -0.98 9.10 6.52
C ASP A 29 -0.99 7.61 6.14
N ALA A 30 -2.16 7.01 6.25
CA ALA A 30 -2.42 5.61 5.91
C ALA A 30 -3.03 5.48 4.51
N ILE A 31 -2.40 4.68 3.67
CA ILE A 31 -2.78 4.43 2.28
C ILE A 31 -3.28 3.00 2.15
N LEU A 32 -4.51 2.81 1.71
CA LEU A 32 -5.06 1.50 1.38
C LEU A 32 -5.13 1.33 -0.14
N VAL A 33 -4.52 0.28 -0.65
CA VAL A 33 -4.57 -0.11 -2.06
C VAL A 33 -5.37 -1.40 -2.20
N ARG A 34 -6.44 -1.36 -2.96
CA ARG A 34 -7.28 -2.52 -3.24
C ARG A 34 -7.29 -2.88 -4.71
N GLY A 35 -7.54 -4.14 -5.00
CA GLY A 35 -7.74 -4.61 -6.37
C GLY A 35 -7.74 -6.12 -6.47
N GLU A 36 -8.21 -6.63 -7.60
CA GLU A 36 -8.19 -8.05 -7.93
C GLU A 36 -6.74 -8.57 -8.10
N PRO A 37 -6.52 -9.89 -8.03
CA PRO A 37 -5.23 -10.48 -8.35
C PRO A 37 -4.73 -10.04 -9.73
N GLY A 38 -3.42 -9.76 -9.84
CA GLY A 38 -2.77 -9.34 -11.10
C GLY A 38 -2.94 -7.88 -11.49
N THR A 39 -3.61 -7.06 -10.68
CA THR A 39 -3.77 -5.61 -10.96
C THR A 39 -2.51 -4.78 -10.72
N GLY A 40 -1.51 -5.31 -9.98
CA GLY A 40 -0.23 -4.64 -9.72
C GLY A 40 -0.04 -4.14 -8.29
N LYS A 41 -0.83 -4.62 -7.31
CA LYS A 41 -0.72 -4.20 -5.89
C LYS A 41 0.68 -4.38 -5.32
N THR A 42 1.24 -5.59 -5.44
CA THR A 42 2.60 -5.90 -4.95
C THR A 42 3.66 -5.04 -5.64
N ILE A 43 3.51 -4.78 -6.95
CA ILE A 43 4.43 -3.89 -7.67
C ILE A 43 4.34 -2.46 -7.12
N LEU A 44 3.13 -1.97 -6.84
CA LEU A 44 2.95 -0.65 -6.22
C LEU A 44 3.58 -0.59 -4.82
N CYS A 45 3.43 -1.64 -4.03
CA CYS A 45 4.06 -1.77 -2.72
C CYS A 45 5.59 -1.70 -2.81
N LEU A 46 6.17 -2.47 -3.73
CA LEU A 46 7.62 -2.48 -3.97
C LEU A 46 8.13 -1.14 -4.48
N GLN A 47 7.38 -0.50 -5.39
CA GLN A 47 7.74 0.80 -5.94
C GLN A 47 7.71 1.91 -4.88
N PHE A 48 6.72 1.88 -3.99
CA PHE A 48 6.65 2.77 -2.85
C PHE A 48 7.86 2.64 -1.92
N MET A 49 8.35 1.39 -1.70
CA MET A 49 9.57 1.14 -0.94
C MET A 49 10.82 1.61 -1.67
N HIS A 50 10.97 1.22 -2.94
CA HIS A 50 12.11 1.59 -3.77
C HIS A 50 12.26 3.10 -3.84
N LYS A 51 11.14 3.83 -4.06
CA LYS A 51 11.14 5.30 -4.09
C LYS A 51 11.59 5.91 -2.76
N GLY A 52 11.16 5.35 -1.64
CA GLY A 52 11.64 5.78 -0.32
C GLY A 52 13.16 5.57 -0.19
N ALA A 53 13.65 4.40 -0.57
CA ALA A 53 15.07 4.07 -0.51
C ALA A 53 15.93 4.97 -1.42
N GLU A 54 15.47 5.32 -2.64
CA GLU A 54 16.11 6.32 -3.50
C GLU A 54 16.25 7.69 -2.83
N LEU A 55 15.29 8.06 -1.98
CA LEU A 55 15.30 9.30 -1.22
C LEU A 55 16.09 9.21 0.10
N GLY A 56 16.73 8.06 0.37
CA GLY A 56 17.48 7.80 1.59
C GLY A 56 16.60 7.48 2.80
N GLU A 57 15.32 7.18 2.59
CA GLU A 57 14.39 6.80 3.64
C GLU A 57 14.53 5.31 3.99
N LYS A 58 14.45 4.97 5.28
CA LYS A 58 14.39 3.58 5.69
C LYS A 58 12.98 3.04 5.61
N CYS A 59 12.86 1.81 5.10
CA CYS A 59 11.62 1.20 4.68
C CYS A 59 11.48 -0.21 5.25
N ILE A 60 10.27 -0.58 5.71
CA ILE A 60 9.94 -1.91 6.20
C ILE A 60 8.86 -2.52 5.31
N TYR A 61 9.15 -3.66 4.68
CA TYR A 61 8.19 -4.43 3.90
C TYR A 61 7.78 -5.68 4.66
N ILE A 62 6.53 -5.75 5.06
CA ILE A 62 5.95 -6.91 5.75
C ILE A 62 5.13 -7.70 4.72
N THR A 63 5.61 -8.89 4.38
CA THR A 63 4.87 -9.83 3.54
C THR A 63 4.10 -10.83 4.38
N THR A 64 2.86 -11.11 4.01
CA THR A 64 1.99 -12.07 4.68
C THR A 64 1.68 -13.30 3.84
N GLU A 65 1.94 -13.25 2.54
CA GLU A 65 1.62 -14.29 1.57
C GLU A 65 2.86 -14.82 0.86
N GLU A 66 3.74 -13.93 0.42
CA GLU A 66 4.93 -14.29 -0.35
C GLU A 66 6.16 -14.47 0.53
N THR A 67 7.14 -15.24 0.06
CA THR A 67 8.42 -15.38 0.77
C THR A 67 9.33 -14.17 0.49
N PRO A 68 10.28 -13.85 1.39
CA PRO A 68 11.26 -12.79 1.15
C PRO A 68 12.04 -12.97 -0.15
N GLU A 69 12.34 -14.21 -0.53
CA GLU A 69 13.04 -14.53 -1.78
C GLU A 69 12.19 -14.16 -3.01
N THR A 70 10.87 -14.38 -2.93
CA THR A 70 9.95 -13.97 -4.01
C THR A 70 9.87 -12.45 -4.13
N ILE A 71 9.76 -11.75 -2.99
CA ILE A 71 9.77 -10.28 -2.93
C ILE A 71 11.10 -9.74 -3.51
N LEU A 72 12.23 -10.28 -3.07
CA LEU A 72 13.55 -9.89 -3.56
C LEU A 72 13.69 -10.11 -5.07
N ARG A 73 13.26 -11.29 -5.57
CA ARG A 73 13.28 -11.59 -7.00
C ARG A 73 12.44 -10.59 -7.81
N THR A 74 11.21 -10.34 -7.38
CA THR A 74 10.31 -9.40 -8.06
C THR A 74 10.89 -7.97 -8.06
N GLY A 75 11.44 -7.53 -6.93
CA GLY A 75 12.11 -6.24 -6.84
C GLY A 75 13.33 -6.14 -7.76
N THR A 76 14.12 -7.21 -7.84
CA THR A 76 15.32 -7.27 -8.71
C THR A 76 14.97 -7.21 -10.20
N GLU A 77 13.86 -7.83 -10.61
CA GLU A 77 13.39 -7.76 -12.00
C GLU A 77 12.95 -6.36 -12.41
N LEU A 78 12.49 -5.56 -11.43
CA LEU A 78 12.06 -4.17 -11.66
C LEU A 78 13.21 -3.17 -11.53
N TRP A 79 14.10 -3.37 -10.54
CA TRP A 79 15.20 -2.45 -10.24
C TRP A 79 16.47 -3.23 -9.90
N ALA A 80 17.52 -2.98 -10.66
CA ALA A 80 18.80 -3.69 -10.54
C ALA A 80 19.51 -3.42 -9.19
N ASP A 81 19.24 -2.31 -8.55
CA ASP A 81 19.76 -1.90 -7.24
C ASP A 81 18.98 -2.45 -6.05
N PHE A 82 17.79 -3.00 -6.27
CA PHE A 82 16.92 -3.49 -5.20
C PHE A 82 17.60 -4.49 -4.24
N PRO A 83 18.41 -5.48 -4.72
CA PRO A 83 19.15 -6.35 -3.82
C PRO A 83 20.09 -5.60 -2.86
N SER A 84 20.81 -4.60 -3.36
CA SER A 84 21.76 -3.83 -2.54
C SER A 84 21.04 -2.96 -1.49
N LEU A 85 19.82 -2.49 -1.79
CA LEU A 85 18.99 -1.77 -0.82
C LEU A 85 18.49 -2.67 0.31
N VAL A 86 18.24 -3.95 0.01
CA VAL A 86 17.88 -4.95 1.03
C VAL A 86 19.11 -5.36 1.84
N GLU A 87 20.24 -5.66 1.20
CA GLU A 87 21.49 -6.06 1.85
C GLU A 87 22.05 -4.97 2.78
N SER A 88 21.91 -3.70 2.40
CA SER A 88 22.32 -2.56 3.23
C SER A 88 21.36 -2.26 4.39
N GLY A 89 20.19 -2.92 4.44
CA GLY A 89 19.17 -2.70 5.46
C GLY A 89 18.39 -1.39 5.30
N ILE A 90 18.48 -0.73 4.15
CA ILE A 90 17.62 0.42 3.81
C ILE A 90 16.19 -0.06 3.62
N ILE A 91 16.01 -1.21 2.95
CA ILE A 91 14.74 -1.92 2.87
C ILE A 91 14.84 -3.19 3.71
N GLN A 92 14.07 -3.29 4.78
CA GLN A 92 13.94 -4.49 5.59
C GLN A 92 12.72 -5.29 5.11
N VAL A 93 12.91 -6.57 4.76
CA VAL A 93 11.80 -7.47 4.41
C VAL A 93 11.53 -8.41 5.58
N VAL A 94 10.32 -8.34 6.13
CA VAL A 94 9.85 -9.16 7.26
C VAL A 94 8.77 -10.12 6.75
N ASN A 95 8.93 -11.41 7.05
CA ASN A 95 7.95 -12.42 6.65
C ASN A 95 7.08 -12.84 7.84
N LEU A 96 5.80 -12.47 7.77
CA LEU A 96 4.78 -12.89 8.74
C LEU A 96 4.24 -14.31 8.49
N SER A 97 4.43 -14.86 7.27
CA SER A 97 3.91 -16.18 6.94
C SER A 97 4.70 -17.32 7.60
N ILE A 98 6.00 -17.16 7.80
CA ILE A 98 6.89 -18.20 8.34
C ILE A 98 6.67 -18.42 9.83
N THR A 99 6.43 -17.36 10.61
CA THR A 99 6.17 -17.49 12.04
C THR A 99 4.93 -18.32 12.33
N ALA A 100 3.94 -18.30 11.44
CA ALA A 100 2.74 -19.12 11.53
C ALA A 100 2.95 -20.59 11.12
N SER A 101 3.96 -20.89 10.28
CA SER A 101 4.22 -22.25 9.78
C SER A 101 4.90 -23.16 10.81
N TYR A 102 5.57 -22.61 11.82
CA TYR A 102 6.17 -23.36 12.92
C TYR A 102 5.19 -23.64 14.08
N ALA A 103 4.05 -22.95 14.12
CA ALA A 103 2.98 -23.29 15.03
C ALA A 103 2.13 -24.39 14.36
N SER A 104 2.20 -25.61 14.88
CA SER A 104 1.43 -26.77 14.42
C SER A 104 -0.10 -26.63 14.58
N ASP A 105 -0.55 -25.45 14.93
CA ASP A 105 -1.95 -25.08 15.14
C ASP A 105 -2.18 -23.66 14.63
N TYR A 106 -2.79 -23.53 13.44
CA TYR A 106 -3.11 -22.24 12.80
C TYR A 106 -4.06 -21.35 13.64
N SER A 107 -4.63 -21.92 14.73
CA SER A 107 -5.51 -21.21 15.66
C SER A 107 -4.78 -20.44 16.76
N LEU A 108 -3.44 -20.57 16.86
CA LEU A 108 -2.65 -20.03 17.97
C LEU A 108 -1.87 -18.75 17.64
N VAL A 109 -1.87 -18.28 16.38
CA VAL A 109 -1.34 -16.96 16.05
C VAL A 109 -2.38 -15.92 16.48
N GLY A 110 -2.34 -15.55 17.74
CA GLY A 110 -3.32 -14.66 18.37
C GLY A 110 -3.12 -13.19 17.98
N LYS A 111 -4.10 -12.39 18.39
CA LYS A 111 -4.18 -10.90 18.25
C LYS A 111 -2.86 -10.16 18.51
N ALA A 112 -2.15 -10.57 19.56
CA ALA A 112 -0.93 -9.94 20.00
C ALA A 112 0.20 -10.10 18.99
N GLU A 113 0.34 -11.28 18.34
CA GLU A 113 1.52 -11.59 17.54
C GLU A 113 1.62 -10.75 16.26
N VAL A 114 0.51 -10.48 15.56
CA VAL A 114 0.55 -9.66 14.33
C VAL A 114 0.98 -8.24 14.64
N LEU A 115 0.35 -7.64 15.64
CA LEU A 115 0.69 -6.28 16.08
C LEU A 115 2.11 -6.24 16.65
N ASP A 116 2.48 -7.22 17.49
CA ASP A 116 3.79 -7.30 18.11
C ASP A 116 4.91 -7.45 17.09
N ILE A 117 4.72 -8.23 16.00
CA ILE A 117 5.71 -8.35 14.92
C ILE A 117 5.87 -7.04 14.15
N VAL A 118 4.78 -6.35 13.85
CA VAL A 118 4.85 -5.05 13.17
C VAL A 118 5.53 -4.02 14.07
N LEU A 119 5.18 -4.00 15.36
CA LEU A 119 5.79 -3.11 16.34
C LEU A 119 7.28 -3.45 16.55
N ALA A 120 7.63 -4.74 16.63
CA ALA A 120 9.02 -5.18 16.71
C ALA A 120 9.84 -4.75 15.49
N GLY A 121 9.26 -4.81 14.29
CA GLY A 121 9.88 -4.28 13.07
C GLY A 121 10.14 -2.77 13.15
N LEU A 122 9.15 -2.00 13.62
CA LEU A 122 9.28 -0.56 13.85
C LEU A 122 10.28 -0.23 14.97
N ASP A 123 10.35 -1.04 16.02
CA ASP A 123 11.30 -0.86 17.12
C ASP A 123 12.74 -1.22 16.70
N ALA A 124 12.90 -2.22 15.83
CA ALA A 124 14.20 -2.59 15.25
C ALA A 124 14.72 -1.52 14.26
N GLN A 125 13.85 -0.74 13.66
CA GLN A 125 14.18 0.31 12.72
C GLN A 125 13.43 1.62 13.05
N PRO A 126 13.80 2.29 14.16
CA PRO A 126 13.04 3.45 14.69
C PRO A 126 13.08 4.69 13.80
N ASP A 127 13.99 4.74 12.84
CA ASP A 127 14.13 5.76 11.82
C ASP A 127 13.43 5.40 10.48
N ALA A 128 12.67 4.29 10.44
CA ALA A 128 11.84 3.97 9.30
C ALA A 128 10.75 5.03 9.12
N THR A 129 10.55 5.46 7.87
CA THR A 129 9.53 6.46 7.51
C THR A 129 8.44 5.87 6.63
N ARG A 130 8.69 4.68 6.04
CA ARG A 130 7.71 3.93 5.24
C ARG A 130 7.58 2.52 5.74
N ILE A 131 6.33 2.05 5.78
CA ILE A 131 6.03 0.64 6.01
C ILE A 131 5.00 0.16 4.99
N VAL A 132 5.19 -1.06 4.49
CA VAL A 132 4.21 -1.77 3.66
C VAL A 132 3.74 -3.01 4.40
N ILE A 133 2.45 -3.31 4.30
CA ILE A 133 1.85 -4.59 4.72
C ILE A 133 1.11 -5.20 3.53
N ASP A 134 1.68 -6.25 2.96
CA ASP A 134 1.17 -6.96 1.77
C ASP A 134 0.89 -8.44 2.10
N SER A 135 -0.35 -8.85 2.36
CA SER A 135 -1.60 -8.13 2.27
C SER A 135 -2.36 -8.12 3.60
N LEU A 136 -3.15 -7.06 3.77
CA LEU A 136 -4.07 -6.93 4.90
C LEU A 136 -5.16 -8.00 4.88
N SER A 137 -5.59 -8.45 3.69
CA SER A 137 -6.59 -9.50 3.52
C SER A 137 -6.18 -10.82 4.16
N SER A 138 -4.91 -11.20 4.08
CA SER A 138 -4.38 -12.39 4.74
C SER A 138 -4.38 -12.27 6.25
N LEU A 139 -4.13 -11.08 6.79
CA LEU A 139 -4.24 -10.82 8.23
C LEU A 139 -5.69 -10.95 8.69
N GLY A 140 -6.64 -10.36 7.96
CA GLY A 140 -8.06 -10.44 8.28
C GLY A 140 -8.60 -11.87 8.32
N ARG A 141 -8.11 -12.74 7.41
CA ARG A 141 -8.51 -14.16 7.39
C ARG A 141 -8.03 -14.96 8.62
N ARG A 142 -7.01 -14.48 9.33
CA ARG A 142 -6.43 -15.14 10.52
C ARG A 142 -7.09 -14.72 11.83
N LEU A 143 -7.82 -13.62 11.82
CA LEU A 143 -8.48 -13.08 13.02
C LEU A 143 -9.89 -13.64 13.14
N ALA A 144 -10.32 -13.89 14.38
CA ALA A 144 -11.53 -14.64 14.65
C ALA A 144 -12.82 -13.87 14.35
N ASP A 145 -12.78 -12.55 14.44
CA ASP A 145 -13.93 -11.70 14.14
C ASP A 145 -13.54 -10.30 13.63
N GLU A 146 -14.52 -9.59 13.06
CA GLU A 146 -14.33 -8.27 12.47
C GLU A 146 -14.00 -7.19 13.53
N THR A 147 -14.48 -7.34 14.74
CA THR A 147 -14.23 -6.40 15.86
C THR A 147 -12.76 -6.46 16.24
N GLU A 148 -12.23 -7.67 16.36
CA GLU A 148 -10.82 -7.92 16.63
C GLU A 148 -9.92 -7.32 15.57
N PHE A 149 -10.24 -7.58 14.30
CA PHE A 149 -9.51 -7.02 13.17
C PHE A 149 -9.50 -5.49 13.21
N ARG A 150 -10.66 -4.89 13.50
CA ARG A 150 -10.79 -3.44 13.63
C ARG A 150 -9.88 -2.87 14.71
N GLU A 151 -9.87 -3.48 15.90
CA GLU A 151 -9.05 -3.01 17.03
C GLU A 151 -7.55 -3.06 16.69
N ILE A 152 -7.08 -4.17 16.12
CA ILE A 152 -5.68 -4.34 15.71
C ILE A 152 -5.32 -3.30 14.65
N PHE A 153 -6.18 -3.15 13.63
CA PHE A 153 -5.93 -2.22 12.54
C PHE A 153 -5.89 -0.77 13.05
N MET A 154 -6.81 -0.38 13.92
CA MET A 154 -6.79 0.96 14.54
C MET A 154 -5.54 1.20 15.38
N ARG A 155 -5.09 0.23 16.18
CA ARG A 155 -3.87 0.35 16.97
C ARG A 155 -2.64 0.49 16.08
N LEU A 156 -2.56 -0.30 15.01
CA LEU A 156 -1.49 -0.23 14.03
C LEU A 156 -1.41 1.16 13.37
N LEU A 157 -2.56 1.70 12.92
CA LEU A 157 -2.64 3.04 12.34
C LEU A 157 -2.18 4.11 13.34
N LEU A 158 -2.61 3.99 14.59
CA LEU A 158 -2.23 4.93 15.65
C LEU A 158 -0.72 4.90 15.93
N GLU A 159 -0.12 3.72 16.01
CA GLU A 159 1.32 3.56 16.23
C GLU A 159 2.14 4.12 15.06
N CYS A 160 1.76 3.83 13.82
CA CYS A 160 2.41 4.42 12.65
C CYS A 160 2.32 5.94 12.68
N LYS A 161 1.14 6.49 12.99
CA LYS A 161 0.91 7.93 13.04
C LYS A 161 1.70 8.62 14.16
N ASN A 162 1.78 8.02 15.34
CA ASN A 162 2.56 8.54 16.48
C ASN A 162 4.05 8.59 16.18
N ARG A 163 4.54 7.67 15.34
CA ARG A 163 5.95 7.60 14.90
C ARG A 163 6.22 8.42 13.63
N GLY A 164 5.20 9.01 13.02
CA GLY A 164 5.32 9.74 11.75
C GLY A 164 5.61 8.85 10.53
N VAL A 165 5.31 7.56 10.65
CA VAL A 165 5.54 6.56 9.59
C VAL A 165 4.36 6.55 8.63
N THR A 166 4.60 6.68 7.33
CA THR A 166 3.59 6.48 6.30
C THR A 166 3.40 4.99 6.05
N VAL A 167 2.16 4.52 6.16
CA VAL A 167 1.85 3.10 5.97
C VAL A 167 1.04 2.88 4.70
N LEU A 168 1.47 1.89 3.91
CA LEU A 168 0.73 1.41 2.75
C LEU A 168 0.28 -0.03 3.00
N PHE A 169 -1.02 -0.26 2.90
CA PHE A 169 -1.63 -1.58 2.97
C PHE A 169 -2.11 -2.01 1.60
N SER A 170 -1.84 -3.24 1.22
CA SER A 170 -2.55 -3.86 0.11
C SER A 170 -3.72 -4.71 0.63
N ALA A 171 -4.79 -4.82 -0.15
CA ALA A 171 -5.91 -5.71 0.14
C ALA A 171 -6.51 -6.27 -1.15
N GLU A 172 -7.05 -7.48 -1.07
CA GLU A 172 -7.72 -8.12 -2.20
C GLU A 172 -9.14 -7.61 -2.39
N GLY A 173 -9.55 -7.59 -3.65
CA GLY A 173 -10.90 -7.30 -4.09
C GLY A 173 -11.33 -5.84 -3.85
N ILE A 174 -12.38 -5.45 -4.56
CA ILE A 174 -13.08 -4.18 -4.34
C ILE A 174 -14.46 -4.55 -3.79
N PRO A 175 -14.74 -4.27 -2.50
CA PRO A 175 -15.99 -4.69 -1.90
C PRO A 175 -17.18 -3.91 -2.50
N MET A 176 -18.35 -4.55 -2.57
CA MET A 176 -19.59 -3.89 -3.03
C MET A 176 -20.02 -2.76 -2.09
N THR A 177 -19.75 -2.92 -0.79
CA THR A 177 -19.94 -1.89 0.24
C THR A 177 -18.63 -1.61 0.94
N PRO A 178 -18.30 -0.34 1.26
CA PRO A 178 -17.07 -0.01 1.97
C PRO A 178 -16.94 -0.78 3.28
N ASP A 179 -15.80 -1.39 3.51
CA ASP A 179 -15.48 -2.07 4.77
C ASP A 179 -14.75 -1.13 5.74
N ILE A 180 -14.47 -1.65 6.94
CA ILE A 180 -13.85 -0.85 8.02
C ILE A 180 -12.48 -0.30 7.64
N THR A 181 -11.69 -1.02 6.84
CA THR A 181 -10.35 -0.58 6.44
C THR A 181 -10.41 0.63 5.51
N GLU A 182 -11.40 0.67 4.62
CA GLU A 182 -11.65 1.82 3.75
C GLU A 182 -12.12 3.05 4.52
N TYR A 183 -12.89 2.84 5.61
CA TYR A 183 -13.27 3.95 6.48
C TYR A 183 -12.08 4.50 7.26
N LEU A 184 -11.19 3.65 7.75
CA LEU A 184 -10.09 4.07 8.62
C LEU A 184 -8.90 4.64 7.86
N ALA A 185 -8.58 4.14 6.67
CA ALA A 185 -7.50 4.67 5.85
C ALA A 185 -7.71 6.14 5.50
N ASP A 186 -6.65 6.93 5.41
CA ASP A 186 -6.69 8.33 5.00
C ASP A 186 -6.84 8.45 3.47
N HIS A 187 -6.18 7.56 2.73
CA HIS A 187 -6.24 7.50 1.28
C HIS A 187 -6.67 6.12 0.81
N LEU A 188 -7.48 6.07 -0.26
CA LEU A 188 -7.96 4.83 -0.86
C LEU A 188 -7.70 4.85 -2.35
N ILE A 189 -6.95 3.85 -2.79
CA ILE A 189 -6.58 3.62 -4.18
C ILE A 189 -7.18 2.28 -4.62
N TYR A 190 -7.84 2.26 -5.77
CA TYR A 190 -8.24 1.04 -6.43
C TYR A 190 -7.37 0.80 -7.66
N LEU A 191 -6.84 -0.41 -7.78
CA LEU A 191 -6.23 -0.93 -8.99
C LEU A 191 -7.21 -1.94 -9.57
N ASP A 192 -7.69 -1.69 -10.78
CA ASP A 192 -8.74 -2.49 -11.38
C ASP A 192 -8.50 -2.67 -12.89
N TYR A 193 -9.32 -3.51 -13.50
CA TYR A 193 -9.39 -3.67 -14.95
C TYR A 193 -10.65 -3.01 -15.46
N HIS A 194 -10.49 -2.13 -16.44
CA HIS A 194 -11.61 -1.59 -17.20
C HIS A 194 -11.68 -2.25 -18.58
N LYS A 195 -12.84 -2.80 -18.89
CA LYS A 195 -13.10 -3.39 -20.20
C LYS A 195 -13.87 -2.40 -21.07
N HIS A 196 -13.29 -2.09 -22.23
CA HIS A 196 -13.96 -1.34 -23.28
C HIS A 196 -13.94 -2.20 -24.55
N ASP A 197 -15.10 -2.68 -24.99
CA ASP A 197 -15.27 -3.67 -26.05
C ASP A 197 -14.43 -4.94 -25.76
N VAL A 198 -13.39 -5.17 -26.56
CA VAL A 198 -12.45 -6.31 -26.42
C VAL A 198 -11.13 -5.94 -25.73
N ILE A 199 -10.94 -4.67 -25.40
CA ILE A 199 -9.71 -4.16 -24.80
C ILE A 199 -9.86 -4.12 -23.28
N TRP A 200 -8.90 -4.74 -22.59
CA TRP A 200 -8.75 -4.63 -21.14
C TRP A 200 -7.66 -3.62 -20.81
N THR A 201 -7.99 -2.60 -20.05
CA THR A 201 -7.06 -1.58 -19.60
C THR A 201 -6.96 -1.62 -18.08
N ARG A 202 -5.75 -1.68 -17.52
CA ARG A 202 -5.58 -1.47 -16.10
C ARG A 202 -5.84 -0.01 -15.76
N VAL A 203 -6.48 0.23 -14.63
CA VAL A 203 -6.78 1.58 -14.14
C VAL A 203 -6.30 1.77 -12.70
N PHE A 204 -5.82 2.98 -12.43
CA PHE A 204 -5.52 3.49 -11.11
C PHE A 204 -6.60 4.50 -10.75
N ILE A 205 -7.29 4.27 -9.63
CA ILE A 205 -8.38 5.12 -9.18
C ILE A 205 -8.06 5.66 -7.79
N LEU A 206 -7.78 6.94 -7.66
CA LEU A 206 -7.73 7.60 -6.37
C LEU A 206 -9.16 7.90 -5.92
N ARG A 207 -9.70 7.03 -5.08
CA ARG A 207 -11.10 7.03 -4.66
C ARG A 207 -11.39 7.98 -3.51
N LYS A 208 -10.43 8.09 -2.57
CA LYS A 208 -10.56 8.87 -1.35
C LYS A 208 -9.22 9.49 -0.97
N SER A 209 -9.28 10.72 -0.51
CA SER A 209 -8.19 11.38 0.20
C SER A 209 -8.79 12.32 1.24
N ARG A 210 -8.37 12.20 2.50
CA ARG A 210 -8.88 13.04 3.59
C ARG A 210 -8.16 14.38 3.67
N SER A 211 -6.87 14.35 3.40
CA SER A 211 -5.97 15.48 3.66
C SER A 211 -5.76 16.35 2.42
N VAL A 212 -6.14 15.87 1.25
CA VAL A 212 -5.92 16.56 -0.02
C VAL A 212 -7.25 16.74 -0.73
N PRO A 213 -7.63 17.96 -1.10
CA PRO A 213 -8.85 18.22 -1.86
C PRO A 213 -8.65 17.75 -3.31
N LEU A 214 -8.76 16.45 -3.53
CA LEU A 214 -8.60 15.82 -4.83
C LEU A 214 -9.96 15.56 -5.46
N LYS A 215 -10.05 15.83 -6.74
CA LYS A 215 -11.14 15.27 -7.54
C LYS A 215 -10.85 13.78 -7.74
N PRO A 216 -11.84 12.89 -7.60
CA PRO A 216 -11.67 11.48 -7.95
C PRO A 216 -11.12 11.38 -9.38
N GLN A 217 -10.03 10.66 -9.54
CA GLN A 217 -9.36 10.51 -10.84
C GLN A 217 -9.29 9.04 -11.21
N ILE A 218 -9.51 8.77 -12.48
CA ILE A 218 -9.27 7.47 -13.09
C ILE A 218 -8.18 7.66 -14.11
N LEU A 219 -7.05 6.98 -13.88
CA LEU A 219 -5.88 7.04 -14.74
C LEU A 219 -5.65 5.67 -15.36
N LYS A 220 -5.12 5.62 -16.57
CA LYS A 220 -4.63 4.38 -17.16
C LYS A 220 -3.37 3.98 -16.41
N LEU A 221 -3.29 2.72 -16.00
CA LEU A 221 -2.15 2.14 -15.31
C LEU A 221 -1.37 1.25 -16.26
N ASN A 222 -0.07 1.51 -16.40
CA ASN A 222 0.85 0.65 -17.13
C ASN A 222 1.80 -0.04 -16.16
N ILE A 223 2.16 -1.29 -16.45
CA ILE A 223 3.20 -2.05 -15.76
C ILE A 223 4.35 -2.20 -16.75
N GLU A 224 5.50 -1.65 -16.42
CA GLU A 224 6.69 -1.60 -17.24
C GLU A 224 7.88 -2.25 -16.53
N ARG A 225 9.03 -2.35 -17.19
CA ARG A 225 10.24 -2.96 -16.60
C ARG A 225 10.78 -2.20 -15.39
N ASN A 226 10.47 -0.93 -15.28
CA ASN A 226 10.91 -0.04 -14.18
C ASN A 226 9.76 0.31 -13.22
N GLY A 227 8.72 -0.52 -13.18
CA GLY A 227 7.59 -0.36 -12.26
C GLY A 227 6.31 0.13 -12.91
N LEU A 228 5.52 0.86 -12.14
CA LEU A 228 4.21 1.39 -12.55
C LEU A 228 4.34 2.81 -13.08
N SER A 229 3.57 3.10 -14.10
CA SER A 229 3.32 4.45 -14.57
C SER A 229 1.82 4.70 -14.76
N VAL A 230 1.40 5.96 -14.65
CA VAL A 230 0.02 6.36 -14.92
C VAL A 230 -0.02 7.48 -15.95
N GLU A 231 -1.09 7.47 -16.72
CA GLU A 231 -1.38 8.49 -17.72
C GLU A 231 -2.88 8.77 -17.80
N GLU A 232 -3.26 9.85 -18.45
CA GLU A 232 -4.68 10.15 -18.67
C GLU A 232 -5.33 9.07 -19.52
N ILE A 233 -6.52 8.61 -19.12
CA ILE A 233 -7.29 7.69 -19.96
C ILE A 233 -7.74 8.41 -21.23
N PRO A 234 -7.44 7.89 -22.43
CA PRO A 234 -7.97 8.41 -23.69
C PRO A 234 -9.49 8.53 -23.64
N ILE A 235 -10.04 9.62 -24.17
CA ILE A 235 -11.49 9.91 -24.14
C ILE A 235 -12.31 8.72 -24.67
N ALA A 236 -11.83 8.05 -25.72
CA ALA A 236 -12.45 6.87 -26.29
C ALA A 236 -12.58 5.67 -25.34
N LEU A 237 -11.77 5.64 -24.28
CA LEU A 237 -11.75 4.56 -23.30
C LEU A 237 -12.37 4.98 -21.94
N LYS A 238 -12.87 6.22 -21.82
CA LYS A 238 -13.49 6.67 -20.57
C LYS A 238 -14.78 5.87 -20.30
N PRO A 239 -14.98 5.35 -19.08
CA PRO A 239 -16.19 4.61 -18.73
C PRO A 239 -17.45 5.48 -18.89
N VAL A 240 -18.50 4.92 -19.46
CA VAL A 240 -19.79 5.63 -19.68
C VAL A 240 -20.38 6.14 -18.35
N TRP A 241 -20.21 5.41 -17.25
CA TRP A 241 -20.66 5.81 -15.91
C TRP A 241 -19.88 7.00 -15.32
N PHE A 242 -18.68 7.28 -15.83
CA PHE A 242 -17.90 8.44 -15.42
C PHE A 242 -18.48 9.74 -15.99
N ALA A 243 -19.02 9.68 -17.20
CA ALA A 243 -19.65 10.85 -17.86
C ALA A 243 -21.00 11.24 -17.22
N SER A 244 -21.67 10.33 -16.51
CA SER A 244 -23.00 10.58 -15.89
C SER A 244 -22.92 11.10 -14.43
N LYS A 245 -21.74 11.25 -13.86
CA LYS A 245 -21.52 11.72 -12.49
C LYS A 245 -20.66 12.99 -12.37
N LEU A 246 -20.34 13.61 -13.50
CA LEU A 246 -19.80 14.98 -13.60
C LEU A 246 -20.96 15.96 -13.81
#